data_f3f5ba745ba84f7022f74015fd484e28
#
_entry.id   f3f5ba745ba84f7022f74015fd484e28
#
_cell.length_a   1.000
_cell.length_b   1.000
_cell.length_c   1.000
_cell.angle_alpha   90.00
_cell.angle_beta   90.00
_cell.angle_gamma   90.00
#
_symmetry.space_group_name_H-M   'P 1'
#
loop_
_entity.id
_entity.type
_entity.pdbx_description
1 polymer ?
#
loop_
_entity_poly.entity_id
_entity_poly.type
_entity_poly.pdbx_seq_one_letter_code
_entity_poly.pdbx_strand_id
1 'polypeptide(L)'
;MKRSWMLGAATVWCASGLLFGTVAQGQAEPKTQSGDVARGKALFVRDCAGCHGAQGKGDGYRILGPDPANLTAPSTRKKSDADLLKTIHDGKPNMPAWKVLLSEKQSRDVLAYVRTLAK
;
A
#
# COMPACT_ATOMS: atom_id res chain seq x y z
N MET A 1 56.68 -19.66 67.22
CA MET A 1 55.56 -20.01 68.12
C MET A 1 54.29 -19.49 67.52
N LYS A 2 53.28 -20.41 67.46
CA LYS A 2 51.83 -20.19 67.27
C LYS A 2 51.42 -19.81 65.86
N ARG A 3 50.98 -20.77 65.14
CA ARG A 3 49.61 -21.39 65.04
C ARG A 3 48.65 -20.47 64.37
N SER A 4 48.39 -20.77 63.14
CA SER A 4 47.19 -21.56 62.77
C SER A 4 45.91 -20.75 62.75
N TRP A 5 45.25 -20.62 61.65
CA TRP A 5 44.00 -21.38 61.37
C TRP A 5 43.49 -20.97 60.02
N MET A 6 43.35 -22.01 59.26
CA MET A 6 42.48 -22.04 58.06
C MET A 6 41.04 -21.70 58.40
N LEU A 7 40.37 -21.09 57.51
CA LEU A 7 38.99 -21.45 57.23
C LEU A 7 38.68 -21.06 55.78
N GLY A 8 38.50 -22.06 54.98
CA GLY A 8 38.05 -21.93 53.61
C GLY A 8 36.60 -21.47 53.58
N ALA A 9 36.32 -20.54 52.73
CA ALA A 9 34.99 -20.23 52.30
C ALA A 9 34.88 -20.59 50.83
N ALA A 10 34.31 -21.72 50.58
CA ALA A 10 33.91 -22.14 49.23
C ALA A 10 32.78 -21.21 48.76
N THR A 11 33.10 -20.28 47.90
CA THR A 11 32.09 -19.50 47.21
C THR A 11 31.54 -20.33 46.07
N VAL A 12 30.34 -20.86 46.29
CA VAL A 12 29.52 -21.47 45.23
C VAL A 12 29.13 -20.38 44.26
N TRP A 13 29.68 -20.42 43.06
CA TRP A 13 29.24 -19.59 41.96
C TRP A 13 27.99 -20.24 41.38
N CYS A 14 26.81 -19.72 41.75
CA CYS A 14 25.58 -19.98 41.02
C CYS A 14 25.68 -19.28 39.66
N ALA A 15 25.98 -20.04 38.65
CA ALA A 15 25.86 -19.62 37.26
C ALA A 15 24.36 -19.54 36.94
N SER A 16 23.76 -18.40 37.17
CA SER A 16 22.41 -18.09 36.66
C SER A 16 22.54 -17.83 35.16
N GLY A 17 22.32 -18.87 34.37
CA GLY A 17 22.21 -18.77 32.93
C GLY A 17 20.94 -17.99 32.57
N LEU A 18 21.10 -16.70 32.25
CA LEU A 18 20.08 -15.92 31.60
C LEU A 18 19.94 -16.42 30.18
N LEU A 19 18.97 -17.28 29.94
CA LEU A 19 18.50 -17.62 28.62
C LEU A 19 17.85 -16.36 28.01
N PHE A 20 18.64 -15.58 27.27
CA PHE A 20 18.10 -14.56 26.38
C PHE A 20 17.37 -15.30 25.26
N GLY A 21 16.07 -15.50 25.45
CA GLY A 21 15.20 -15.89 24.38
C GLY A 21 15.22 -14.81 23.30
N THR A 22 15.90 -15.05 22.19
CA THR A 22 15.78 -14.24 20.98
C THR A 22 14.35 -14.36 20.48
N VAL A 23 13.52 -13.37 20.83
CA VAL A 23 12.22 -13.20 20.19
C VAL A 23 12.52 -12.81 18.75
N ALA A 24 12.43 -13.77 17.83
CA ALA A 24 12.41 -13.48 16.42
C ALA A 24 11.16 -12.62 16.16
N GLN A 25 11.34 -11.31 16.10
CA GLN A 25 10.34 -10.41 15.58
C GLN A 25 10.21 -10.72 14.11
N GLY A 26 9.22 -11.52 13.77
CA GLY A 26 8.79 -11.69 12.40
C GLY A 26 8.38 -10.31 11.89
N GLN A 27 9.27 -9.66 11.14
CA GLN A 27 8.92 -8.50 10.36
C GLN A 27 7.89 -9.00 9.34
N ALA A 28 6.62 -8.70 9.60
CA ALA A 28 5.61 -8.84 8.58
C ALA A 28 6.04 -7.92 7.43
N GLU A 29 6.50 -8.51 6.33
CA GLU A 29 6.69 -7.77 5.09
C GLU A 29 5.40 -7.00 4.81
N PRO A 30 5.49 -5.72 4.40
CA PRO A 30 4.30 -4.98 4.04
C PRO A 30 3.67 -5.72 2.87
N LYS A 31 2.63 -6.51 3.17
CA LYS A 31 1.75 -7.05 2.13
C LYS A 31 1.36 -5.84 1.31
N THR A 32 1.75 -5.83 0.05
CA THR A 32 1.25 -4.88 -0.94
C THR A 32 -0.25 -4.94 -0.80
N GLN A 33 -0.83 -3.93 -0.14
CA GLN A 33 -2.25 -3.97 0.20
C GLN A 33 -2.99 -3.85 -1.12
N SER A 34 -3.48 -4.98 -1.62
CA SER A 34 -4.41 -4.99 -2.73
C SER A 34 -5.58 -4.08 -2.35
N GLY A 35 -5.95 -3.17 -3.26
CA GLY A 35 -7.04 -2.24 -3.00
C GLY A 35 -8.37 -3.00 -2.87
N ASP A 36 -9.31 -2.39 -2.16
CA ASP A 36 -10.68 -2.89 -2.01
C ASP A 36 -11.52 -2.45 -3.21
N VAL A 37 -11.98 -3.41 -4.01
CA VAL A 37 -12.74 -3.18 -5.25
C VAL A 37 -14.09 -2.48 -4.98
N ALA A 38 -14.80 -2.85 -3.90
CA ALA A 38 -16.11 -2.27 -3.60
C ALA A 38 -15.96 -0.79 -3.20
N ARG A 39 -14.98 -0.49 -2.36
CA ARG A 39 -14.64 0.88 -1.97
C ARG A 39 -14.12 1.67 -3.16
N GLY A 40 -13.28 1.06 -3.98
CA GLY A 40 -12.78 1.64 -5.22
C GLY A 40 -13.88 1.99 -6.20
N LYS A 41 -14.90 1.15 -6.32
CA LYS A 41 -16.09 1.45 -7.13
C LYS A 41 -16.84 2.68 -6.62
N ALA A 42 -17.06 2.79 -5.32
CA ALA A 42 -17.75 3.95 -4.74
C ALA A 42 -16.97 5.25 -4.99
N LEU A 43 -15.65 5.21 -4.80
CA LEU A 43 -14.76 6.35 -5.10
C LEU A 43 -14.75 6.68 -6.59
N PHE A 44 -14.66 5.68 -7.46
CA PHE A 44 -14.70 5.87 -8.91
C PHE A 44 -15.97 6.55 -9.38
N VAL A 45 -17.12 6.09 -8.89
CA VAL A 45 -18.43 6.68 -9.25
C VAL A 45 -18.51 8.14 -8.83
N ARG A 46 -18.01 8.46 -7.63
CA ARG A 46 -18.05 9.82 -7.09
C ARG A 46 -17.09 10.76 -7.83
N ASP A 47 -15.86 10.32 -8.09
CA ASP A 47 -14.74 11.20 -8.42
C ASP A 47 -14.25 11.06 -9.88
N CYS A 48 -14.47 9.91 -10.52
CA CYS A 48 -13.84 9.58 -11.81
C CYS A 48 -14.85 9.40 -12.94
N ALA A 49 -16.04 8.85 -12.63
CA ALA A 49 -17.04 8.48 -13.63
C ALA A 49 -17.57 9.68 -14.42
N GLY A 50 -17.55 10.89 -13.84
CA GLY A 50 -17.96 12.10 -14.53
C GLY A 50 -17.21 12.30 -15.86
N CYS A 51 -15.91 12.06 -15.88
CA CYS A 51 -15.09 12.15 -17.09
C CYS A 51 -14.90 10.80 -17.79
N HIS A 52 -14.56 9.75 -17.02
CA HIS A 52 -14.26 8.44 -17.59
C HIS A 52 -15.48 7.61 -18.00
N GLY A 53 -16.71 8.10 -17.70
CA GLY A 53 -17.94 7.37 -17.89
C GLY A 53 -18.19 6.32 -16.80
N ALA A 54 -19.45 5.97 -16.56
CA ALA A 54 -19.84 5.02 -15.51
C ALA A 54 -19.20 3.62 -15.69
N GLN A 55 -18.88 3.25 -16.93
CA GLN A 55 -18.23 1.99 -17.28
C GLN A 55 -16.73 2.15 -17.59
N GLY A 56 -16.17 3.36 -17.42
CA GLY A 56 -14.78 3.66 -17.69
C GLY A 56 -14.40 3.69 -19.17
N LYS A 57 -15.35 3.88 -20.08
CA LYS A 57 -15.09 3.89 -21.53
C LYS A 57 -14.53 5.21 -22.07
N GLY A 58 -14.38 6.22 -21.23
CA GLY A 58 -13.97 7.57 -21.65
C GLY A 58 -15.08 8.38 -22.30
N ASP A 59 -16.33 7.96 -22.12
CA ASP A 59 -17.54 8.51 -22.72
C ASP A 59 -18.30 9.48 -21.79
N GLY A 60 -17.66 9.97 -20.75
CA GLY A 60 -18.21 10.94 -19.82
C GLY A 60 -18.07 12.39 -20.34
N TYR A 61 -17.95 13.33 -19.38
CA TYR A 61 -17.81 14.76 -19.70
C TYR A 61 -16.52 15.03 -20.48
N ARG A 62 -16.65 15.76 -21.58
CA ARG A 62 -15.51 16.24 -22.38
C ARG A 62 -15.23 17.70 -22.03
N ILE A 63 -14.00 17.95 -21.57
CA ILE A 63 -13.48 19.29 -21.39
C ILE A 63 -12.63 19.61 -22.64
N LEU A 64 -12.44 20.88 -22.95
CA LEU A 64 -11.54 21.29 -24.03
C LEU A 64 -10.15 20.66 -23.84
N GLY A 65 -9.72 19.82 -24.75
CA GLY A 65 -8.43 19.12 -24.72
C GLY A 65 -8.56 17.62 -25.00
N PRO A 66 -7.55 16.81 -24.61
CA PRO A 66 -7.58 15.37 -24.86
C PRO A 66 -8.77 14.69 -24.18
N ASP A 67 -9.43 13.78 -24.91
CA ASP A 67 -10.51 12.98 -24.37
C ASP A 67 -10.05 12.15 -23.14
N PRO A 68 -10.94 11.92 -22.17
CA PRO A 68 -10.68 11.02 -21.07
C PRO A 68 -10.30 9.62 -21.57
N ALA A 69 -9.28 9.03 -20.96
CA ALA A 69 -8.81 7.71 -21.38
C ALA A 69 -9.90 6.65 -21.20
N ASN A 70 -10.03 5.77 -22.21
CA ASN A 70 -10.82 4.55 -22.09
C ASN A 70 -10.09 3.56 -21.17
N LEU A 71 -10.61 3.38 -19.97
CA LEU A 71 -10.01 2.52 -18.93
C LEU A 71 -10.25 1.03 -19.21
N THR A 72 -11.15 0.68 -20.12
CA THR A 72 -11.41 -0.71 -20.54
C THR A 72 -10.47 -1.15 -21.66
N ALA A 73 -9.73 -0.23 -22.26
CA ALA A 73 -8.87 -0.52 -23.41
C ALA A 73 -7.63 -1.35 -23.02
N PRO A 74 -7.12 -2.18 -23.96
CA PRO A 74 -5.89 -2.93 -23.77
C PRO A 74 -4.68 -2.04 -23.43
N SER A 75 -4.64 -0.81 -23.91
CA SER A 75 -3.59 0.17 -23.60
C SER A 75 -3.53 0.52 -22.11
N THR A 76 -4.67 0.59 -21.42
CA THR A 76 -4.74 0.79 -19.97
C THR A 76 -4.28 -0.48 -19.23
N ARG A 77 -4.74 -1.65 -19.68
CA ARG A 77 -4.38 -2.93 -19.07
C ARG A 77 -2.88 -3.23 -19.12
N LYS A 78 -2.19 -2.81 -20.17
CA LYS A 78 -0.74 -3.00 -20.33
C LYS A 78 0.11 -2.12 -19.42
N LYS A 79 -0.45 -1.05 -18.86
CA LYS A 79 0.28 -0.18 -17.93
C LYS A 79 0.46 -0.87 -16.59
N SER A 80 1.59 -0.61 -15.94
CA SER A 80 1.84 -1.10 -14.58
C SER A 80 0.91 -0.41 -13.57
N ASP A 81 0.72 -1.03 -12.40
CA ASP A 81 -0.01 -0.40 -11.29
C ASP A 81 0.66 0.89 -10.83
N ALA A 82 1.99 0.91 -10.82
CA ALA A 82 2.76 2.10 -10.48
C ALA A 82 2.49 3.27 -11.44
N ASP A 83 2.44 3.01 -12.75
CA ASP A 83 2.15 4.05 -13.75
C ASP A 83 0.71 4.57 -13.64
N LEU A 84 -0.23 3.69 -13.36
CA LEU A 84 -1.64 4.07 -13.18
C LEU A 84 -1.82 4.86 -11.88
N LEU A 85 -1.22 4.42 -10.77
CA LEU A 85 -1.23 5.17 -9.51
C LEU A 85 -0.58 6.54 -9.67
N LYS A 86 0.58 6.60 -10.35
CA LYS A 86 1.22 7.89 -10.65
C LYS A 86 0.29 8.80 -11.46
N THR A 87 -0.43 8.25 -12.45
CA THR A 87 -1.39 9.03 -13.23
C THR A 87 -2.55 9.54 -12.36
N ILE A 88 -3.08 8.71 -11.45
CA ILE A 88 -4.12 9.14 -10.49
C ILE A 88 -3.58 10.23 -9.58
N HIS A 89 -2.39 10.07 -9.03
CA HIS A 89 -1.80 11.02 -8.08
C HIS A 89 -1.47 12.36 -8.72
N ASP A 90 -0.77 12.36 -9.83
CA ASP A 90 -0.22 13.57 -10.44
C ASP A 90 -1.14 14.22 -11.47
N GLY A 91 -2.16 13.47 -11.92
CA GLY A 91 -3.06 13.94 -12.95
C GLY A 91 -2.46 13.99 -14.35
N LYS A 92 -3.18 14.60 -15.26
CA LYS A 92 -2.83 14.91 -16.64
C LYS A 92 -3.43 16.30 -16.96
N PRO A 93 -3.15 16.92 -18.12
CA PRO A 93 -3.66 18.27 -18.41
C PRO A 93 -5.16 18.47 -18.16
N ASN A 94 -5.99 17.45 -18.42
CA ASN A 94 -7.43 17.49 -18.17
C ASN A 94 -7.90 16.54 -17.06
N MET A 95 -6.98 15.99 -16.29
CA MET A 95 -7.28 15.11 -15.16
C MET A 95 -6.68 15.69 -13.89
N PRO A 96 -7.49 15.99 -12.87
CA PRO A 96 -6.96 16.53 -11.62
C PRO A 96 -5.92 15.63 -10.96
N ALA A 97 -5.01 16.22 -10.20
CA ALA A 97 -4.09 15.51 -9.33
C ALA A 97 -4.83 15.06 -8.06
N TRP A 98 -5.14 13.79 -7.96
CA TRP A 98 -5.96 13.26 -6.87
C TRP A 98 -5.23 13.05 -5.56
N LYS A 99 -3.90 13.13 -5.54
CA LYS A 99 -3.07 12.96 -4.31
C LYS A 99 -3.42 13.93 -3.18
N VAL A 100 -4.06 15.06 -3.48
CA VAL A 100 -4.49 16.04 -2.48
C VAL A 100 -5.88 15.74 -1.91
N LEU A 101 -6.66 14.87 -2.56
CA LEU A 101 -8.04 14.53 -2.21
C LEU A 101 -8.20 13.06 -1.78
N LEU A 102 -7.35 12.17 -2.27
CA LEU A 102 -7.37 10.74 -1.97
C LEU A 102 -6.09 10.35 -1.23
N SER A 103 -6.25 9.57 -0.17
CA SER A 103 -5.11 8.88 0.44
C SER A 103 -4.54 7.84 -0.52
N GLU A 104 -3.29 7.40 -0.29
CA GLU A 104 -2.71 6.31 -1.07
C GLU A 104 -3.55 5.04 -1.05
N LYS A 105 -4.15 4.72 0.11
CA LYS A 105 -5.04 3.57 0.22
C LYS A 105 -6.27 3.73 -0.68
N GLN A 106 -6.90 4.89 -0.68
CA GLN A 106 -8.06 5.17 -1.54
C GLN A 106 -7.68 5.13 -3.02
N SER A 107 -6.51 5.63 -3.39
CA SER A 107 -6.01 5.53 -4.76
C SER A 107 -5.79 4.08 -5.19
N ARG A 108 -5.27 3.22 -4.30
CA ARG A 108 -5.16 1.78 -4.56
C ARG A 108 -6.52 1.10 -4.66
N ASP A 109 -7.49 1.50 -3.86
CA ASP A 109 -8.86 0.99 -3.95
C ASP A 109 -9.48 1.34 -5.32
N VAL A 110 -9.33 2.60 -5.78
CA VAL A 110 -9.77 3.03 -7.12
C VAL A 110 -9.07 2.22 -8.20
N LEU A 111 -7.75 2.03 -8.12
CA LEU A 111 -7.00 1.23 -9.08
C LEU A 111 -7.50 -0.21 -9.13
N ALA A 112 -7.76 -0.82 -7.98
CA ALA A 112 -8.30 -2.19 -7.92
C ALA A 112 -9.63 -2.30 -8.68
N TYR A 113 -10.51 -1.32 -8.54
CA TYR A 113 -11.76 -1.28 -9.31
C TYR A 113 -11.49 -1.06 -10.81
N VAL A 114 -10.64 -0.11 -11.19
CA VAL A 114 -10.27 0.14 -12.60
C VAL A 114 -9.74 -1.12 -13.28
N ARG A 115 -8.96 -1.94 -12.57
CA ARG A 115 -8.48 -3.23 -13.08
C ARG A 115 -9.61 -4.21 -13.40
N THR A 116 -10.74 -4.11 -12.72
CA THR A 116 -11.92 -4.94 -13.04
C THR A 116 -12.66 -4.50 -14.31
N LEU A 117 -12.49 -3.25 -14.73
CA LEU A 117 -13.12 -2.71 -15.95
C LEU A 117 -12.43 -3.22 -17.23
N ALA A 118 -11.13 -3.43 -17.16
CA ALA A 118 -10.29 -3.90 -18.26
C ALA A 118 -10.35 -5.44 -18.35
N LYS A 119 -11.38 -5.99 -18.96
CA LYS A 119 -11.53 -7.43 -19.22
C LYS A 119 -10.88 -7.84 -20.54
#